data_3fbc1d6663bd8c3577a014cbe2eb5858
#
_entry.id   3fbc1d6663bd8c3577a014cbe2eb5858
#
_cell.length_a   1.000
_cell.length_b   1.000
_cell.length_c   1.000
_cell.angle_alpha   90.00
_cell.angle_beta   90.00
_cell.angle_gamma   90.00
#
_symmetry.space_group_name_H-M   'P 1'
#
loop_
_entity.id
_entity.type
_entity.pdbx_description
1 polymer ?
#
loop_
_entity_poly.entity_id
_entity_poly.type
_entity_poly.pdbx_seq_one_letter_code
_entity_poly.pdbx_strand_id
1 'polypeptide(L)'
;MSQLTPSSAYPISVSWRVRLALVALLVIAIATIAVTNKLLTDRFTDSTRNRAELRIALYSGNLLAELRQNAIVPQLLARDPTLIQALIQGDYSLSTQRLISFVEEIGAASLMLYDIDGRMVAATDRNRLGATHRTDAYFVDALRSNSTVFSVIPRETGGYQFFYSRRIQEGGATLGVIAAEVDLQRFERAWAGISDAVIVTDSTGDIIMATEPRWRGLTETEALSNQTPQSAIERAIKATADWTALPPDAYLQGEAVMRLSSRIPFRGWRITSYTTYASVREKVNGVLALEVMGFAILLALTFYALSRRTAGRAALFQRESTELRALNAALQREIAERKRMQETLAVAEQTLEQSSKLAALGEMSAAVSHELNQPLAAMKTY
;
A
#
# COMPACT_ATOMS: atom_id res chain seq x y z
N MET A 1 30.33 -44.41 39.27
CA MET A 1 30.38 -43.43 38.16
C MET A 1 29.65 -44.07 36.99
N SER A 2 28.34 -43.81 36.90
CA SER A 2 27.49 -44.28 35.80
C SER A 2 27.47 -43.24 34.69
N GLN A 3 28.02 -43.60 33.55
CA GLN A 3 28.00 -42.79 32.34
C GLN A 3 26.57 -42.78 31.79
N LEU A 4 25.92 -41.56 31.83
CA LEU A 4 24.72 -41.29 31.09
C LEU A 4 25.09 -41.16 29.60
N THR A 5 24.73 -42.13 28.80
CA THR A 5 24.80 -42.06 27.34
C THR A 5 23.76 -41.05 26.85
N PRO A 6 24.14 -40.08 25.99
CA PRO A 6 23.17 -39.14 25.44
C PRO A 6 22.18 -39.89 24.54
N SER A 7 20.89 -39.70 24.84
CA SER A 7 19.79 -40.14 24.00
C SER A 7 19.94 -39.52 22.60
N SER A 8 20.24 -40.34 21.61
CA SER A 8 20.23 -39.94 20.20
C SER A 8 18.79 -39.56 19.81
N ALA A 9 18.52 -38.25 19.73
CA ALA A 9 17.31 -37.74 19.13
C ALA A 9 17.28 -38.15 17.66
N TYR A 10 16.47 -39.16 17.33
CA TYR A 10 16.22 -39.54 15.94
C TYR A 10 15.60 -38.34 15.20
N PRO A 11 16.16 -37.87 14.06
CA PRO A 11 15.57 -36.83 13.28
C PRO A 11 14.18 -37.29 12.80
N ILE A 12 13.14 -36.54 13.13
CA ILE A 12 11.78 -36.77 12.66
C ILE A 12 11.81 -36.62 11.13
N SER A 13 11.97 -37.70 10.40
CA SER A 13 11.96 -37.69 8.94
C SER A 13 10.55 -37.50 8.45
N VAL A 14 10.18 -36.21 8.22
CA VAL A 14 8.92 -35.85 7.51
C VAL A 14 8.95 -36.53 6.15
N SER A 15 7.92 -37.34 5.85
CA SER A 15 7.83 -38.08 4.59
C SER A 15 7.94 -37.12 3.39
N TRP A 16 8.61 -37.54 2.32
CA TRP A 16 8.85 -36.71 1.14
C TRP A 16 7.54 -36.18 0.53
N ARG A 17 6.44 -36.94 0.61
CA ARG A 17 5.09 -36.55 0.17
C ARG A 17 4.58 -35.31 0.90
N VAL A 18 4.84 -35.21 2.19
CA VAL A 18 4.46 -34.06 3.01
C VAL A 18 5.29 -32.83 2.67
N ARG A 19 6.59 -33.01 2.44
CA ARG A 19 7.47 -31.91 1.97
C ARG A 19 6.99 -31.40 0.62
N LEU A 20 6.64 -32.27 -0.32
CA LEU A 20 6.07 -31.90 -1.60
C LEU A 20 4.74 -31.14 -1.45
N ALA A 21 3.84 -31.60 -0.58
CA ALA A 21 2.55 -30.93 -0.32
C ALA A 21 2.75 -29.53 0.26
N LEU A 22 3.70 -29.34 1.18
CA LEU A 22 4.02 -28.01 1.74
C LEU A 22 4.65 -27.10 0.69
N VAL A 23 5.55 -27.61 -0.14
CA VAL A 23 6.13 -26.82 -1.25
C VAL A 23 5.05 -26.45 -2.27
N ALA A 24 4.17 -27.38 -2.62
CA ALA A 24 3.07 -27.10 -3.53
C ALA A 24 2.11 -26.03 -2.96
N LEU A 25 1.78 -26.09 -1.66
CA LEU A 25 0.98 -25.08 -0.97
C LEU A 25 1.66 -23.70 -1.01
N LEU A 26 2.97 -23.64 -0.76
CA LEU A 26 3.74 -22.40 -0.82
C LEU A 26 3.75 -21.81 -2.24
N VAL A 27 3.97 -22.65 -3.26
CA VAL A 27 3.95 -22.22 -4.66
C VAL A 27 2.56 -21.68 -5.04
N ILE A 28 1.49 -22.36 -4.65
CA ILE A 28 0.11 -21.92 -4.88
C ILE A 28 -0.11 -20.57 -4.18
N ALA A 29 0.31 -20.41 -2.92
CA ALA A 29 0.17 -19.17 -2.18
C ALA A 29 0.88 -18.00 -2.88
N ILE A 30 2.14 -18.19 -3.30
CA ILE A 30 2.91 -17.17 -4.02
C ILE A 30 2.23 -16.83 -5.37
N ALA A 31 1.79 -17.84 -6.10
CA ALA A 31 1.10 -17.63 -7.38
C ALA A 31 -0.21 -16.85 -7.20
N THR A 32 -1.02 -17.21 -6.18
CA THR A 32 -2.28 -16.53 -5.87
C THR A 32 -2.00 -15.07 -5.48
N ILE A 33 -1.07 -14.82 -4.56
CA ILE A 33 -0.68 -13.46 -4.14
C ILE A 33 -0.20 -12.64 -5.34
N ALA A 34 0.61 -13.20 -6.22
CA ALA A 34 1.11 -12.49 -7.40
C ALA A 34 -0.03 -12.14 -8.39
N VAL A 35 -0.94 -13.08 -8.63
CA VAL A 35 -2.11 -12.85 -9.50
C VAL A 35 -3.05 -11.83 -8.89
N THR A 36 -3.37 -11.95 -7.60
CA THR A 36 -4.23 -11.02 -6.85
C THR A 36 -3.62 -9.62 -6.86
N ASN A 37 -2.31 -9.49 -6.58
CA ASN A 37 -1.60 -8.21 -6.61
C ASN A 37 -1.76 -7.54 -7.98
N LYS A 38 -1.49 -8.25 -9.06
CA LYS A 38 -1.60 -7.71 -10.42
C LYS A 38 -3.03 -7.29 -10.75
N LEU A 39 -4.01 -8.17 -10.55
CA LEU A 39 -5.41 -7.89 -10.88
C LEU A 39 -5.99 -6.72 -10.07
N LEU A 40 -5.70 -6.65 -8.76
CA LEU A 40 -6.19 -5.57 -7.91
C LEU A 40 -5.51 -4.25 -8.23
N THR A 41 -4.19 -4.29 -8.49
CA THR A 41 -3.44 -3.09 -8.88
C THR A 41 -4.00 -2.50 -10.16
N ASP A 42 -4.19 -3.31 -11.20
CA ASP A 42 -4.75 -2.86 -12.48
C ASP A 42 -6.17 -2.30 -12.26
N ARG A 43 -7.05 -3.04 -11.58
CA ARG A 43 -8.44 -2.63 -11.34
C ARG A 43 -8.57 -1.35 -10.51
N PHE A 44 -7.79 -1.21 -9.43
CA PHE A 44 -7.84 -0.01 -8.60
C PHE A 44 -7.19 1.18 -9.28
N THR A 45 -6.16 0.96 -10.09
CA THR A 45 -5.54 2.01 -10.91
C THR A 45 -6.54 2.56 -11.93
N ASP A 46 -7.23 1.69 -12.67
CA ASP A 46 -8.27 2.10 -13.63
C ASP A 46 -9.41 2.85 -12.93
N SER A 47 -9.87 2.34 -11.80
CA SER A 47 -10.91 3.01 -11.01
C SER A 47 -10.47 4.39 -10.51
N THR A 48 -9.21 4.54 -10.10
CA THR A 48 -8.64 5.81 -9.64
C THR A 48 -8.48 6.78 -10.83
N ARG A 49 -8.01 6.29 -11.97
CA ARG A 49 -7.89 7.05 -13.22
C ARG A 49 -9.25 7.61 -13.65
N ASN A 50 -10.27 6.77 -13.75
CA ASN A 50 -11.61 7.18 -14.16
C ASN A 50 -12.19 8.26 -13.23
N ARG A 51 -11.97 8.15 -11.92
CA ARG A 51 -12.40 9.18 -10.95
C ARG A 51 -11.64 10.50 -11.12
N ALA A 52 -10.33 10.42 -11.37
CA ALA A 52 -9.50 11.60 -11.60
C ALA A 52 -9.85 12.30 -12.92
N GLU A 53 -10.13 11.55 -13.99
CA GLU A 53 -10.62 12.07 -15.27
C GLU A 53 -11.96 12.80 -15.10
N LEU A 54 -12.89 12.21 -14.37
CA LEU A 54 -14.17 12.84 -14.07
C LEU A 54 -13.98 14.13 -13.27
N ARG A 55 -13.09 14.15 -12.27
CA ARG A 55 -12.77 15.37 -11.50
C ARG A 55 -12.18 16.47 -12.37
N ILE A 56 -11.21 16.15 -13.22
CA ILE A 56 -10.62 17.11 -14.17
C ILE A 56 -11.69 17.70 -15.08
N ALA A 57 -12.61 16.86 -15.59
CA ALA A 57 -13.71 17.32 -16.43
C ALA A 57 -14.64 18.28 -15.68
N LEU A 58 -14.97 18.00 -14.42
CA LEU A 58 -15.76 18.88 -13.55
C LEU A 58 -15.03 20.20 -13.26
N TYR A 59 -13.73 20.14 -12.93
CA TYR A 59 -12.93 21.35 -12.66
C TYR A 59 -12.82 22.22 -13.91
N SER A 60 -12.54 21.62 -15.06
CA SER A 60 -12.50 22.32 -16.35
C SER A 60 -13.85 22.94 -16.70
N GLY A 61 -14.95 22.20 -16.49
CA GLY A 61 -16.29 22.68 -16.73
C GLY A 61 -16.67 23.86 -15.86
N ASN A 62 -16.41 23.78 -14.56
CA ASN A 62 -16.69 24.84 -13.59
C ASN A 62 -15.86 26.08 -13.88
N LEU A 63 -14.55 25.91 -14.16
CA LEU A 63 -13.67 27.02 -14.51
C LEU A 63 -14.14 27.72 -15.80
N LEU A 64 -14.51 26.97 -16.84
CA LEU A 64 -15.01 27.50 -18.09
C LEU A 64 -16.34 28.22 -17.92
N ALA A 65 -17.26 27.70 -17.10
CA ALA A 65 -18.52 28.31 -16.78
C ALA A 65 -18.32 29.68 -16.12
N GLU A 66 -17.42 29.76 -15.14
CA GLU A 66 -17.05 31.00 -14.47
C GLU A 66 -16.46 32.02 -15.42
N LEU A 67 -15.50 31.60 -16.25
CA LEU A 67 -14.88 32.47 -17.26
C LEU A 67 -15.93 33.01 -18.24
N ARG A 68 -16.87 32.19 -18.70
CA ARG A 68 -17.95 32.61 -19.61
C ARG A 68 -18.94 33.54 -18.95
N GLN A 69 -19.32 33.27 -17.70
CA GLN A 69 -20.23 34.15 -16.95
C GLN A 69 -19.64 35.55 -16.77
N ASN A 70 -18.38 35.63 -16.35
CA ASN A 70 -17.72 36.91 -16.13
C ASN A 70 -17.40 37.68 -17.43
N ALA A 71 -17.28 36.99 -18.57
CA ALA A 71 -17.04 37.63 -19.87
C ALA A 71 -18.18 38.56 -20.33
N ILE A 72 -19.42 38.29 -19.86
CA ILE A 72 -20.62 39.07 -20.26
C ILE A 72 -20.72 40.35 -19.43
N VAL A 73 -20.15 40.37 -18.22
CA VAL A 73 -20.31 41.50 -17.26
C VAL A 73 -19.84 42.83 -17.84
N PRO A 74 -18.63 43.00 -18.39
CA PRO A 74 -18.22 44.27 -18.98
C PRO A 74 -19.06 44.66 -20.19
N GLN A 75 -19.59 43.68 -20.92
CA GLN A 75 -20.47 43.96 -22.07
C GLN A 75 -21.80 44.56 -21.64
N LEU A 76 -22.39 44.13 -20.55
CA LEU A 76 -23.62 44.70 -19.98
C LEU A 76 -23.36 46.09 -19.42
N LEU A 77 -22.31 46.23 -18.61
CA LEU A 77 -21.94 47.47 -17.93
C LEU A 77 -21.47 48.55 -18.92
N ALA A 78 -20.84 48.18 -20.04
CA ALA A 78 -20.46 49.15 -21.07
C ALA A 78 -21.66 49.84 -21.77
N ARG A 79 -22.86 49.32 -21.56
CA ARG A 79 -24.12 49.89 -22.08
C ARG A 79 -25.02 50.50 -21.00
N ASP A 80 -24.55 50.50 -19.75
CA ASP A 80 -25.32 51.05 -18.62
C ASP A 80 -25.40 52.58 -18.74
N PRO A 81 -26.63 53.18 -18.84
CA PRO A 81 -26.77 54.62 -19.01
C PRO A 81 -26.19 55.43 -17.86
N THR A 82 -26.22 54.90 -16.63
CA THR A 82 -25.69 55.59 -15.45
C THR A 82 -24.17 55.78 -15.56
N LEU A 83 -23.46 54.71 -16.00
CA LEU A 83 -22.00 54.74 -16.16
C LEU A 83 -21.57 55.60 -17.36
N ILE A 84 -22.34 55.55 -18.46
CA ILE A 84 -22.10 56.41 -19.64
C ILE A 84 -22.27 57.90 -19.27
N GLN A 85 -23.36 58.23 -18.63
CA GLN A 85 -23.63 59.64 -18.20
C GLN A 85 -22.57 60.11 -17.19
N ALA A 86 -22.17 59.27 -16.26
CA ALA A 86 -21.10 59.59 -15.31
C ALA A 86 -19.79 59.98 -16.02
N LEU A 87 -19.40 59.20 -17.04
CA LEU A 87 -18.19 59.47 -17.83
C LEU A 87 -18.32 60.76 -18.67
N ILE A 88 -19.49 61.06 -19.19
CA ILE A 88 -19.74 62.32 -19.96
C ILE A 88 -19.72 63.54 -19.05
N GLN A 89 -20.39 63.49 -17.91
CA GLN A 89 -20.55 64.61 -16.97
C GLN A 89 -19.37 64.78 -16.01
N GLY A 90 -18.52 63.78 -15.84
CA GLY A 90 -17.44 63.75 -14.84
C GLY A 90 -17.94 63.63 -13.40
N ASP A 91 -19.21 63.25 -13.20
CA ASP A 91 -19.78 62.98 -11.87
C ASP A 91 -19.95 61.52 -11.63
N TYR A 92 -19.08 60.95 -10.74
CA TYR A 92 -19.00 59.54 -10.41
C TYR A 92 -19.69 59.17 -9.10
N SER A 93 -20.43 60.09 -8.49
CA SER A 93 -21.01 59.91 -7.15
C SER A 93 -21.90 58.66 -7.02
N LEU A 94 -22.66 58.30 -8.05
CA LEU A 94 -23.52 57.12 -8.09
C LEU A 94 -22.87 55.88 -8.72
N SER A 95 -21.74 56.05 -9.42
CA SER A 95 -21.13 54.98 -10.18
C SER A 95 -20.65 53.84 -9.31
N THR A 96 -20.01 54.11 -8.17
CA THR A 96 -19.57 53.11 -7.23
C THR A 96 -20.72 52.27 -6.67
N GLN A 97 -21.84 52.95 -6.29
CA GLN A 97 -23.03 52.23 -5.79
C GLN A 97 -23.63 51.32 -6.87
N ARG A 98 -23.65 51.81 -8.11
CA ARG A 98 -24.14 51.05 -9.26
C ARG A 98 -23.27 49.79 -9.51
N LEU A 99 -21.94 49.88 -9.41
CA LEU A 99 -21.03 48.75 -9.54
C LEU A 99 -21.24 47.75 -8.40
N ILE A 100 -21.45 48.19 -7.15
CA ILE A 100 -21.70 47.32 -6.00
C ILE A 100 -22.98 46.52 -6.21
N SER A 101 -24.10 47.16 -6.65
CA SER A 101 -25.35 46.44 -6.92
C SER A 101 -25.18 45.35 -7.98
N PHE A 102 -24.39 45.61 -9.02
CA PHE A 102 -24.08 44.60 -10.04
C PHE A 102 -23.26 43.42 -9.50
N VAL A 103 -22.29 43.67 -8.62
CA VAL A 103 -21.51 42.59 -7.98
C VAL A 103 -22.41 41.67 -7.15
N GLU A 104 -23.35 42.24 -6.39
CA GLU A 104 -24.31 41.49 -5.58
C GLU A 104 -25.25 40.62 -6.45
N GLU A 105 -25.68 41.15 -7.62
CA GLU A 105 -26.56 40.43 -8.55
C GLU A 105 -25.83 39.32 -9.34
N ILE A 106 -24.58 39.53 -9.77
CA ILE A 106 -23.89 38.70 -10.75
C ILE A 106 -22.81 37.82 -10.06
N GLY A 107 -22.32 38.24 -8.89
CA GLY A 107 -21.27 37.50 -8.15
C GLY A 107 -19.87 37.71 -8.72
N ALA A 108 -19.59 38.83 -9.40
CA ALA A 108 -18.24 39.18 -9.83
C ALA A 108 -17.33 39.48 -8.62
N ALA A 109 -16.02 39.31 -8.75
CA ALA A 109 -15.10 39.56 -7.64
C ALA A 109 -14.91 41.04 -7.36
N SER A 110 -14.73 41.85 -8.40
CA SER A 110 -14.58 43.30 -8.32
C SER A 110 -14.88 43.94 -9.68
N LEU A 111 -15.48 45.14 -9.66
CA LEU A 111 -15.77 45.93 -10.85
C LEU A 111 -15.10 47.30 -10.73
N MET A 112 -14.52 47.78 -11.85
CA MET A 112 -13.77 49.03 -11.89
C MET A 112 -14.09 49.78 -13.16
N LEU A 113 -14.37 51.09 -13.01
CA LEU A 113 -14.59 52.01 -14.09
C LEU A 113 -13.40 52.96 -14.22
N TYR A 114 -12.90 53.11 -15.43
CA TYR A 114 -11.80 54.00 -15.78
C TYR A 114 -12.24 55.06 -16.77
N ASP A 115 -11.76 56.26 -16.59
CA ASP A 115 -11.89 57.32 -17.60
C ASP A 115 -10.95 57.05 -18.79
N ILE A 116 -11.00 57.95 -19.79
CA ILE A 116 -10.18 57.83 -21.01
C ILE A 116 -8.68 57.92 -20.74
N ASP A 117 -8.27 58.56 -19.64
CA ASP A 117 -6.88 58.69 -19.22
C ASP A 117 -6.38 57.51 -18.37
N GLY A 118 -7.24 56.54 -18.10
CA GLY A 118 -6.94 55.35 -17.30
C GLY A 118 -6.97 55.58 -15.80
N ARG A 119 -7.57 56.68 -15.33
CA ARG A 119 -7.80 56.90 -13.91
C ARG A 119 -9.02 56.12 -13.45
N MET A 120 -8.88 55.36 -12.35
CA MET A 120 -9.99 54.65 -11.74
C MET A 120 -10.97 55.62 -11.06
N VAL A 121 -12.12 55.82 -11.67
CA VAL A 121 -13.14 56.84 -11.24
C VAL A 121 -14.26 56.23 -10.39
N ALA A 122 -14.52 54.91 -10.56
CA ALA A 122 -15.40 54.16 -9.68
C ALA A 122 -14.93 52.73 -9.52
N ALA A 123 -15.10 52.14 -8.35
CA ALA A 123 -14.75 50.77 -8.07
C ALA A 123 -15.60 50.20 -6.93
N THR A 124 -15.81 48.88 -6.93
CA THR A 124 -16.43 48.18 -5.80
C THR A 124 -15.52 48.18 -4.55
N ASP A 125 -14.20 48.15 -4.75
CA ASP A 125 -13.23 48.44 -3.70
C ASP A 125 -12.82 49.91 -3.72
N ARG A 126 -13.36 50.68 -2.80
CA ARG A 126 -13.14 52.13 -2.71
C ARG A 126 -11.69 52.53 -2.43
N ASN A 127 -10.89 51.64 -1.85
CA ASN A 127 -9.49 51.94 -1.52
C ASN A 127 -8.62 52.07 -2.78
N ARG A 128 -9.09 51.63 -3.94
CA ARG A 128 -8.39 51.67 -5.22
C ARG A 128 -8.73 52.91 -6.07
N LEU A 129 -9.67 53.74 -5.64
CA LEU A 129 -10.09 54.92 -6.36
C LEU A 129 -8.95 55.92 -6.58
N GLY A 130 -8.91 56.51 -7.77
CA GLY A 130 -7.93 57.53 -8.16
C GLY A 130 -6.61 56.99 -8.66
N ALA A 131 -6.36 55.68 -8.56
CA ALA A 131 -5.18 55.07 -9.14
C ALA A 131 -5.19 55.12 -10.67
N THR A 132 -4.00 55.25 -11.28
CA THR A 132 -3.86 55.36 -12.75
C THR A 132 -3.38 54.03 -13.30
N HIS A 133 -4.09 53.51 -14.28
CA HIS A 133 -3.86 52.20 -14.91
C HIS A 133 -3.68 52.29 -16.43
N ARG A 134 -3.16 53.42 -16.91
CA ARG A 134 -3.04 53.74 -18.34
C ARG A 134 -2.15 52.78 -19.12
N THR A 135 -1.18 52.12 -18.45
CA THR A 135 -0.22 51.19 -19.05
C THR A 135 -0.62 49.74 -18.89
N ASP A 136 -1.63 49.45 -18.10
CA ASP A 136 -2.02 48.07 -17.81
C ASP A 136 -2.66 47.41 -19.03
N ALA A 137 -2.27 46.15 -19.28
CA ALA A 137 -2.68 45.41 -20.47
C ALA A 137 -4.20 45.37 -20.65
N TYR A 138 -4.97 45.12 -19.56
CA TYR A 138 -6.46 45.05 -19.63
C TYR A 138 -7.07 46.37 -20.05
N PHE A 139 -6.47 47.52 -19.71
CA PHE A 139 -6.93 48.83 -20.11
C PHE A 139 -6.57 49.12 -21.57
N VAL A 140 -5.29 48.96 -21.92
CA VAL A 140 -4.80 49.23 -23.27
C VAL A 140 -5.48 48.35 -24.32
N ASP A 141 -5.61 47.06 -24.04
CA ASP A 141 -6.24 46.13 -24.97
C ASP A 141 -7.74 46.39 -25.13
N ALA A 142 -8.42 46.80 -24.06
CA ALA A 142 -9.82 47.18 -24.13
C ALA A 142 -10.04 48.40 -25.02
N LEU A 143 -9.18 49.44 -24.95
CA LEU A 143 -9.27 50.61 -25.81
C LEU A 143 -9.12 50.27 -27.30
N ARG A 144 -8.28 49.28 -27.62
CA ARG A 144 -7.99 48.83 -29.00
C ARG A 144 -9.04 47.88 -29.55
N SER A 145 -9.87 47.26 -28.70
CA SER A 145 -10.82 46.23 -29.10
C SER A 145 -12.29 46.74 -29.06
N ASN A 146 -13.10 46.25 -30.02
CA ASN A 146 -14.56 46.45 -30.01
C ASN A 146 -15.29 45.37 -29.18
N SER A 147 -14.62 44.34 -28.77
CA SER A 147 -15.15 43.22 -27.99
C SER A 147 -14.56 43.22 -26.57
N THR A 148 -15.19 42.43 -25.69
CA THR A 148 -14.65 42.20 -24.36
C THR A 148 -13.31 41.44 -24.48
N VAL A 149 -12.27 41.96 -23.81
CA VAL A 149 -10.92 41.42 -23.81
C VAL A 149 -10.68 40.73 -22.46
N PHE A 150 -10.00 39.59 -22.49
CA PHE A 150 -9.53 38.92 -21.29
C PHE A 150 -8.02 39.14 -21.16
N SER A 151 -7.56 39.52 -19.98
CA SER A 151 -6.15 39.75 -19.68
C SER A 151 -5.74 39.06 -18.38
N VAL A 152 -4.51 38.52 -18.37
CA VAL A 152 -3.88 37.93 -17.21
C VAL A 152 -2.72 38.82 -16.80
N ILE A 153 -2.68 39.25 -15.54
CA ILE A 153 -1.67 40.17 -15.04
C ILE A 153 -0.97 39.56 -13.84
N PRO A 154 0.35 39.52 -13.84
CA PRO A 154 1.11 39.06 -12.67
C PRO A 154 0.94 40.06 -11.51
N ARG A 155 0.83 39.55 -10.29
CA ARG A 155 0.81 40.33 -9.06
C ARG A 155 2.22 40.49 -8.50
N GLU A 156 2.52 41.64 -7.92
CA GLU A 156 3.80 41.86 -7.21
C GLU A 156 3.96 40.92 -6.00
N THR A 157 2.85 40.53 -5.37
CA THR A 157 2.80 39.60 -4.24
C THR A 157 2.86 38.10 -4.65
N GLY A 158 3.05 37.83 -5.94
CA GLY A 158 2.99 36.51 -6.53
C GLY A 158 1.59 36.06 -6.96
N GLY A 159 1.54 35.28 -8.07
CA GLY A 159 0.32 34.81 -8.71
C GLY A 159 -0.20 35.77 -9.75
N TYR A 160 -1.45 35.59 -10.15
CA TYR A 160 -2.05 36.30 -11.27
C TYR A 160 -3.42 36.90 -10.90
N GLN A 161 -3.76 37.99 -11.58
CA GLN A 161 -5.11 38.59 -11.63
C GLN A 161 -5.70 38.37 -13.01
N PHE A 162 -6.99 38.15 -13.07
CA PHE A 162 -7.71 37.85 -14.29
C PHE A 162 -8.77 38.90 -14.50
N PHE A 163 -8.75 39.59 -15.65
CA PHE A 163 -9.64 40.66 -15.97
C PHE A 163 -10.38 40.40 -17.27
N TYR A 164 -11.67 40.72 -17.27
CA TYR A 164 -12.41 41.00 -18.48
C TYR A 164 -12.61 42.51 -18.56
N SER A 165 -12.28 43.13 -19.67
CA SER A 165 -12.41 44.58 -19.87
C SER A 165 -13.05 44.90 -21.21
N ARG A 166 -13.75 46.03 -21.24
CA ARG A 166 -14.38 46.52 -22.45
C ARG A 166 -14.42 48.04 -22.44
N ARG A 167 -14.20 48.66 -23.60
CA ARG A 167 -14.36 50.09 -23.74
C ARG A 167 -15.82 50.50 -23.71
N ILE A 168 -16.10 51.67 -23.12
CA ILE A 168 -17.40 52.35 -23.12
C ILE A 168 -17.37 53.39 -24.21
N GLN A 169 -18.40 53.41 -25.06
CA GLN A 169 -18.50 54.33 -26.19
C GLN A 169 -19.90 54.93 -26.25
N GLU A 170 -19.95 56.20 -26.66
CA GLU A 170 -21.20 56.90 -26.99
C GLU A 170 -20.99 57.77 -28.23
N GLY A 171 -21.89 57.69 -29.23
CA GLY A 171 -21.78 58.43 -30.46
C GLY A 171 -20.49 58.18 -31.26
N GLY A 172 -19.82 56.99 -31.09
CA GLY A 172 -18.56 56.68 -31.73
C GLY A 172 -17.32 57.15 -30.98
N ALA A 173 -17.46 58.00 -29.97
CA ALA A 173 -16.34 58.40 -29.09
C ALA A 173 -16.13 57.41 -27.95
N THR A 174 -14.88 57.09 -27.64
CA THR A 174 -14.52 56.27 -26.46
C THR A 174 -14.50 57.18 -25.23
N LEU A 175 -15.26 56.82 -24.21
CA LEU A 175 -15.40 57.57 -22.96
C LEU A 175 -14.52 57.02 -21.85
N GLY A 176 -14.29 55.72 -21.83
CA GLY A 176 -13.53 55.03 -20.79
C GLY A 176 -13.56 53.53 -20.96
N VAL A 177 -13.13 52.80 -19.91
CA VAL A 177 -13.08 51.35 -19.87
C VAL A 177 -13.75 50.83 -18.60
N ILE A 178 -14.57 49.82 -18.75
CA ILE A 178 -15.07 49.01 -17.62
C ILE A 178 -14.28 47.69 -17.54
N ALA A 179 -13.83 47.33 -16.35
CA ALA A 179 -13.17 46.07 -16.09
C ALA A 179 -13.85 45.27 -14.96
N ALA A 180 -13.90 43.97 -15.14
CA ALA A 180 -14.36 43.02 -14.14
C ALA A 180 -13.20 42.10 -13.78
N GLU A 181 -12.83 42.08 -12.52
CA GLU A 181 -11.85 41.11 -11.96
C GLU A 181 -12.57 39.79 -11.66
N VAL A 182 -11.96 38.68 -12.05
CA VAL A 182 -12.48 37.32 -11.82
C VAL A 182 -11.67 36.65 -10.70
N ASP A 183 -12.33 36.23 -9.62
CA ASP A 183 -11.67 35.50 -8.54
C ASP A 183 -11.51 34.00 -8.90
N LEU A 184 -10.45 33.67 -9.62
CA LEU A 184 -10.12 32.30 -9.88
C LEU A 184 -9.36 31.64 -8.72
N GLN A 185 -8.87 32.39 -7.72
CA GLN A 185 -8.18 31.81 -6.54
C GLN A 185 -9.15 31.01 -5.67
N ARG A 186 -10.45 31.25 -5.75
CA ARG A 186 -11.45 30.43 -5.07
C ARG A 186 -11.40 28.96 -5.54
N PHE A 187 -11.11 28.71 -6.82
CA PHE A 187 -10.96 27.37 -7.36
C PHE A 187 -9.70 26.70 -6.81
N GLU A 188 -8.59 27.42 -6.74
CA GLU A 188 -7.35 26.91 -6.15
C GLU A 188 -7.59 26.45 -4.70
N ARG A 189 -8.31 27.27 -3.91
CA ARG A 189 -8.67 26.93 -2.51
C ARG A 189 -9.61 25.73 -2.43
N ALA A 190 -10.59 25.66 -3.32
CA ALA A 190 -11.54 24.55 -3.37
C ALA A 190 -10.85 23.22 -3.79
N TRP A 191 -9.89 23.28 -4.71
CA TRP A 191 -9.13 22.11 -5.16
C TRP A 191 -8.08 21.66 -4.14
N ALA A 192 -7.46 22.58 -3.40
CA ALA A 192 -6.47 22.27 -2.37
C ALA A 192 -7.01 21.41 -1.22
N GLY A 193 -8.33 21.42 -0.97
CA GLY A 193 -8.98 20.55 0.03
C GLY A 193 -9.15 19.10 -0.40
N ILE A 194 -8.82 18.75 -1.64
CA ILE A 194 -8.96 17.43 -2.24
C ILE A 194 -7.53 16.94 -2.50
N SER A 195 -7.19 15.74 -2.08
CA SER A 195 -5.84 15.11 -2.01
C SER A 195 -4.94 15.22 -3.27
N ASP A 196 -5.40 15.87 -4.33
CA ASP A 196 -4.71 15.97 -5.61
C ASP A 196 -4.09 17.36 -5.78
N ALA A 197 -2.87 17.43 -6.30
CA ALA A 197 -2.31 18.67 -6.76
C ALA A 197 -2.87 18.98 -8.16
N VAL A 198 -3.41 20.19 -8.33
CA VAL A 198 -3.98 20.64 -9.61
C VAL A 198 -3.28 21.92 -10.06
N ILE A 199 -2.90 21.98 -11.32
CA ILE A 199 -2.36 23.16 -11.96
C ILE A 199 -3.15 23.50 -13.21
N VAL A 200 -3.19 24.80 -13.54
CA VAL A 200 -3.66 25.29 -14.85
C VAL A 200 -2.51 26.05 -15.49
N THR A 201 -2.15 25.64 -16.69
CA THR A 201 -1.13 26.30 -17.49
C THR A 201 -1.78 27.08 -18.63
N ASP A 202 -1.15 28.18 -19.02
CA ASP A 202 -1.54 28.95 -20.19
C ASP A 202 -0.97 28.30 -21.49
N SER A 203 -1.09 29.05 -22.61
CA SER A 203 -0.59 28.59 -23.92
C SER A 203 0.94 28.57 -24.04
N THR A 204 1.66 29.28 -23.17
CA THR A 204 3.13 29.29 -23.09
C THR A 204 3.68 28.17 -22.22
N GLY A 205 2.84 27.57 -21.39
CA GLY A 205 3.20 26.51 -20.47
C GLY A 205 3.45 26.99 -19.04
N ASP A 206 3.22 28.27 -18.78
CA ASP A 206 3.38 28.88 -17.46
C ASP A 206 2.17 28.55 -16.58
N ILE A 207 2.44 28.19 -15.33
CA ILE A 207 1.39 27.86 -14.35
C ILE A 207 0.74 29.16 -13.86
N ILE A 208 -0.49 29.38 -14.28
CA ILE A 208 -1.29 30.57 -13.92
C ILE A 208 -2.16 30.34 -12.69
N MET A 209 -2.51 29.08 -12.40
CA MET A 209 -3.26 28.66 -11.20
C MET A 209 -2.68 27.35 -10.67
N ALA A 210 -2.59 27.22 -9.35
CA ALA A 210 -2.12 26.00 -8.71
C ALA A 210 -2.70 25.84 -7.31
N THR A 211 -2.99 24.61 -6.90
CA THR A 211 -3.32 24.28 -5.51
C THR A 211 -2.13 24.52 -4.57
N GLU A 212 -0.90 24.46 -5.10
CA GLU A 212 0.33 24.82 -4.41
C GLU A 212 0.77 26.24 -4.86
N PRO A 213 0.60 27.29 -4.04
CA PRO A 213 0.81 28.67 -4.45
C PRO A 213 2.21 28.99 -5.00
N ARG A 214 3.24 28.29 -4.52
CA ARG A 214 4.64 28.50 -4.94
C ARG A 214 4.95 28.01 -6.37
N TRP A 215 4.03 27.30 -7.01
CA TRP A 215 4.19 26.83 -8.39
C TRP A 215 3.75 27.85 -9.43
N ARG A 216 3.03 28.89 -9.03
CA ARG A 216 2.56 29.94 -9.94
C ARG A 216 3.72 30.68 -10.57
N GLY A 217 3.67 30.87 -11.87
CA GLY A 217 4.73 31.53 -12.66
C GLY A 217 5.89 30.62 -13.02
N LEU A 218 5.90 29.36 -12.58
CA LEU A 218 6.86 28.36 -13.01
C LEU A 218 6.29 27.53 -14.16
N THR A 219 7.19 26.88 -14.89
CA THR A 219 6.80 25.79 -15.80
C THR A 219 6.50 24.53 -15.01
N GLU A 220 5.74 23.60 -15.60
CA GLU A 220 5.42 22.30 -14.97
C GLU A 220 6.69 21.54 -14.55
N THR A 221 7.73 21.56 -15.38
CA THR A 221 9.00 20.89 -15.12
C THR A 221 9.75 21.50 -13.94
N GLU A 222 9.78 22.82 -13.84
CA GLU A 222 10.40 23.55 -12.72
C GLU A 222 9.66 23.31 -11.42
N ALA A 223 8.31 23.34 -11.45
CA ALA A 223 7.48 23.10 -10.28
C ALA A 223 7.69 21.68 -9.72
N LEU A 224 7.83 20.68 -10.58
CA LEU A 224 8.10 19.29 -10.17
C LEU A 224 9.56 19.07 -9.72
N SER A 225 10.53 19.83 -10.26
CA SER A 225 11.95 19.69 -9.87
C SER A 225 12.27 20.38 -8.53
N ASN A 226 11.59 21.47 -8.20
CA ASN A 226 11.77 22.28 -6.98
C ASN A 226 11.12 21.68 -5.73
N GLN A 227 11.20 20.34 -5.57
CA GLN A 227 10.63 19.65 -4.42
C GLN A 227 11.67 19.46 -3.33
N THR A 228 11.24 19.55 -2.07
CA THR A 228 12.11 19.23 -0.93
C THR A 228 12.51 17.77 -1.00
N PRO A 229 13.82 17.42 -1.07
CA PRO A 229 14.24 16.04 -1.15
C PRO A 229 13.85 15.29 0.13
N GLN A 230 13.18 14.15 -0.03
CA GLN A 230 12.86 13.27 1.11
C GLN A 230 14.14 12.69 1.72
N SER A 231 14.11 12.45 3.02
CA SER A 231 15.22 11.78 3.72
C SER A 231 15.45 10.36 3.14
N ALA A 232 16.69 9.88 3.22
CA ALA A 232 17.03 8.53 2.74
C ALA A 232 16.22 7.44 3.48
N ILE A 233 15.92 7.68 4.76
CA ILE A 233 15.13 6.76 5.59
C ILE A 233 13.68 6.69 5.12
N GLU A 234 13.04 7.83 4.86
CA GLU A 234 11.66 7.85 4.33
C GLU A 234 11.54 7.16 2.97
N ARG A 235 12.53 7.37 2.09
CA ARG A 235 12.59 6.68 0.79
C ARG A 235 12.70 5.17 0.96
N ALA A 236 13.56 4.70 1.88
CA ALA A 236 13.72 3.28 2.16
C ALA A 236 12.45 2.65 2.74
N ILE A 237 11.79 3.32 3.70
CA ILE A 237 10.51 2.85 4.29
C ILE A 237 9.43 2.77 3.20
N LYS A 238 9.28 3.79 2.36
CA LYS A 238 8.30 3.80 1.28
C LYS A 238 8.58 2.70 0.23
N ALA A 239 9.84 2.48 -0.13
CA ALA A 239 10.22 1.44 -1.08
C ALA A 239 9.92 0.02 -0.57
N THR A 240 10.09 -0.22 0.75
CA THR A 240 9.78 -1.53 1.36
C THR A 240 8.28 -1.75 1.59
N ALA A 241 7.51 -0.68 1.73
CA ALA A 241 6.05 -0.75 1.90
C ALA A 241 5.28 -0.86 0.57
N ASP A 242 5.95 -0.61 -0.56
CA ASP A 242 5.31 -0.63 -1.87
C ASP A 242 5.46 -2.00 -2.55
N TRP A 243 4.39 -2.79 -2.46
CA TRP A 243 4.29 -4.09 -3.15
C TRP A 243 3.67 -3.97 -4.55
N THR A 244 3.29 -2.76 -4.95
CA THR A 244 2.72 -2.48 -6.27
C THR A 244 3.81 -2.00 -7.22
N ALA A 245 4.06 -2.74 -8.29
CA ALA A 245 4.97 -2.34 -9.37
C ALA A 245 4.25 -1.38 -10.35
N LEU A 246 3.82 -0.21 -9.86
CA LEU A 246 3.18 0.80 -10.72
C LEU A 246 4.25 1.69 -11.34
N PRO A 247 4.31 1.83 -12.68
CA PRO A 247 5.14 2.82 -13.32
C PRO A 247 4.57 4.22 -13.00
N PRO A 248 5.31 5.09 -12.29
CA PRO A 248 4.84 6.42 -11.99
C PRO A 248 4.96 7.32 -13.22
N ASP A 249 3.91 8.13 -13.49
CA ASP A 249 3.97 9.17 -14.52
C ASP A 249 4.84 10.35 -14.05
N ALA A 250 4.85 10.62 -12.74
CA ALA A 250 5.67 11.65 -12.10
C ALA A 250 5.83 11.35 -10.60
N TYR A 251 6.70 12.10 -9.94
CA TYR A 251 6.84 12.08 -8.47
C TYR A 251 6.47 13.45 -7.90
N LEU A 252 5.63 13.44 -6.86
CA LEU A 252 5.26 14.62 -6.10
C LEU A 252 5.61 14.38 -4.64
N GLN A 253 6.49 15.21 -4.09
CA GLN A 253 7.00 15.05 -2.70
C GLN A 253 7.50 13.62 -2.42
N GLY A 254 8.11 12.98 -3.43
CA GLY A 254 8.62 11.62 -3.37
C GLY A 254 7.54 10.53 -3.38
N GLU A 255 6.29 10.86 -3.61
CA GLU A 255 5.23 9.91 -3.89
C GLU A 255 5.02 9.75 -5.39
N ALA A 256 4.82 8.51 -5.81
CA ALA A 256 4.42 8.22 -7.18
C ALA A 256 3.01 8.75 -7.44
N VAL A 257 2.85 9.54 -8.51
CA VAL A 257 1.59 10.13 -8.88
C VAL A 257 1.22 9.80 -10.33
N MET A 258 -0.07 9.70 -10.56
CA MET A 258 -0.67 9.62 -11.87
C MET A 258 -0.87 11.05 -12.39
N ARG A 259 -0.31 11.36 -13.55
CA ARG A 259 -0.47 12.64 -14.23
C ARG A 259 -1.60 12.54 -15.25
N LEU A 260 -2.63 13.34 -15.04
CA LEU A 260 -3.76 13.46 -15.98
C LEU A 260 -3.88 14.90 -16.46
N SER A 261 -4.03 15.11 -17.75
CA SER A 261 -4.17 16.46 -18.31
C SER A 261 -5.33 16.54 -19.30
N SER A 262 -6.03 17.68 -19.28
CA SER A 262 -7.11 17.99 -20.21
C SER A 262 -6.96 19.42 -20.72
N ARG A 263 -7.37 19.66 -21.97
CA ARG A 263 -7.44 21.02 -22.53
C ARG A 263 -8.72 21.71 -22.08
N ILE A 264 -8.56 22.93 -21.60
CA ILE A 264 -9.70 23.83 -21.38
C ILE A 264 -9.97 24.56 -22.71
N PRO A 265 -11.19 24.57 -23.23
CA PRO A 265 -11.50 25.28 -24.48
C PRO A 265 -11.57 26.81 -24.27
N PHE A 266 -10.48 27.33 -23.72
CA PHE A 266 -10.28 28.73 -23.42
C PHE A 266 -8.81 29.10 -23.58
N ARG A 267 -8.47 29.91 -24.58
CA ARG A 267 -7.12 30.48 -24.82
C ARG A 267 -5.94 29.49 -24.81
N GLY A 268 -6.18 28.25 -25.14
CA GLY A 268 -5.12 27.20 -25.11
C GLY A 268 -4.74 26.70 -23.72
N TRP A 269 -5.51 27.05 -22.70
CA TRP A 269 -5.26 26.60 -21.33
C TRP A 269 -5.35 25.10 -21.19
N ARG A 270 -4.57 24.58 -20.25
CA ARG A 270 -4.57 23.16 -19.90
C ARG A 270 -4.66 23.00 -18.40
N ILE A 271 -5.50 22.09 -17.95
CA ILE A 271 -5.56 21.66 -16.55
C ILE A 271 -4.85 20.32 -16.41
N THR A 272 -3.98 20.19 -15.41
CA THR A 272 -3.29 18.96 -15.07
C THR A 272 -3.51 18.65 -13.60
N SER A 273 -3.85 17.39 -13.29
CA SER A 273 -4.02 16.89 -11.94
C SER A 273 -2.99 15.79 -11.68
N TYR A 274 -2.44 15.80 -10.47
CA TYR A 274 -1.51 14.79 -9.95
C TYR A 274 -2.19 14.04 -8.83
N THR A 275 -2.68 12.84 -9.13
CA THR A 275 -3.38 11.97 -8.18
C THR A 275 -2.40 10.94 -7.61
N THR A 276 -2.30 10.82 -6.28
CA THR A 276 -1.39 9.87 -5.65
C THR A 276 -1.88 8.43 -5.81
N TYR A 277 -0.94 7.49 -5.97
CA TYR A 277 -1.24 6.06 -5.93
C TYR A 277 -1.43 5.52 -4.50
N ALA A 278 -1.33 6.37 -3.47
CA ALA A 278 -1.44 5.97 -2.07
C ALA A 278 -2.74 5.19 -1.78
N SER A 279 -3.87 5.65 -2.31
CA SER A 279 -5.17 4.99 -2.12
C SER A 279 -5.26 3.62 -2.82
N VAL A 280 -4.58 3.44 -3.94
CA VAL A 280 -4.47 2.16 -4.65
C VAL A 280 -3.63 1.21 -3.81
N ARG A 281 -2.46 1.67 -3.39
CA ARG A 281 -1.51 0.93 -2.56
C ARG A 281 -2.13 0.44 -1.26
N GLU A 282 -2.82 1.31 -0.54
CA GLU A 282 -3.47 0.97 0.73
C GLU A 282 -4.49 -0.16 0.54
N LYS A 283 -5.33 -0.08 -0.49
CA LYS A 283 -6.35 -1.12 -0.77
C LYS A 283 -5.72 -2.44 -1.19
N VAL A 284 -4.72 -2.40 -2.08
CA VAL A 284 -4.01 -3.60 -2.52
C VAL A 284 -3.30 -4.27 -1.35
N ASN A 285 -2.51 -3.50 -0.59
CA ASN A 285 -1.77 -4.02 0.57
C ASN A 285 -2.72 -4.57 1.65
N GLY A 286 -3.88 -3.95 1.87
CA GLY A 286 -4.88 -4.46 2.81
C GLY A 286 -5.40 -5.85 2.42
N VAL A 287 -5.73 -6.06 1.14
CA VAL A 287 -6.19 -7.37 0.65
C VAL A 287 -5.06 -8.40 0.70
N LEU A 288 -3.84 -8.02 0.25
CA LEU A 288 -2.68 -8.92 0.28
C LEU A 288 -2.32 -9.32 1.72
N ALA A 289 -2.42 -8.41 2.69
CA ALA A 289 -2.17 -8.72 4.10
C ALA A 289 -3.16 -9.77 4.64
N LEU A 290 -4.45 -9.65 4.29
CA LEU A 290 -5.47 -10.66 4.64
C LEU A 290 -5.17 -12.02 3.98
N GLU A 291 -4.74 -12.01 2.72
CA GLU A 291 -4.41 -13.23 1.98
C GLU A 291 -3.18 -13.93 2.58
N VAL A 292 -2.11 -13.18 2.87
CA VAL A 292 -0.90 -13.70 3.55
C VAL A 292 -1.25 -14.26 4.92
N MET A 293 -2.10 -13.56 5.70
CA MET A 293 -2.56 -14.05 7.00
C MET A 293 -3.36 -15.35 6.87
N GLY A 294 -4.24 -15.45 5.88
CA GLY A 294 -5.02 -16.67 5.58
C GLY A 294 -4.10 -17.86 5.27
N PHE A 295 -3.11 -17.68 4.40
CA PHE A 295 -2.13 -18.72 4.09
C PHE A 295 -1.25 -19.08 5.29
N ALA A 296 -0.85 -18.12 6.12
CA ALA A 296 -0.09 -18.37 7.35
C ALA A 296 -0.88 -19.23 8.34
N ILE A 297 -2.17 -18.95 8.54
CA ILE A 297 -3.07 -19.75 9.38
C ILE A 297 -3.22 -21.16 8.82
N LEU A 298 -3.42 -21.30 7.52
CA LEU A 298 -3.56 -22.60 6.85
C LEU A 298 -2.28 -23.43 6.99
N LEU A 299 -1.14 -22.80 6.84
CA LEU A 299 0.17 -23.45 7.03
C LEU A 299 0.38 -23.88 8.49
N ALA A 300 0.02 -23.03 9.46
CA ALA A 300 0.09 -23.35 10.88
C ALA A 300 -0.84 -24.53 11.25
N LEU A 301 -2.08 -24.54 10.74
CA LEU A 301 -3.01 -25.64 10.94
C LEU A 301 -2.53 -26.94 10.32
N THR A 302 -1.96 -26.87 9.12
CA THR A 302 -1.37 -28.03 8.44
C THR A 302 -0.19 -28.58 9.26
N PHE A 303 0.71 -27.72 9.71
CA PHE A 303 1.83 -28.10 10.56
C PHE A 303 1.37 -28.70 11.89
N TYR A 304 0.36 -28.11 12.54
CA TYR A 304 -0.24 -28.64 13.78
C TYR A 304 -0.84 -30.02 13.56
N ALA A 305 -1.63 -30.21 12.51
CA ALA A 305 -2.25 -31.51 12.19
C ALA A 305 -1.19 -32.60 11.92
N LEU A 306 -0.10 -32.24 11.20
CA LEU A 306 1.01 -33.14 10.96
C LEU A 306 1.77 -33.50 12.25
N SER A 307 2.08 -32.50 13.06
CA SER A 307 2.77 -32.69 14.35
C SER A 307 1.97 -33.61 15.27
N ARG A 308 0.66 -33.42 15.34
CA ARG A 308 -0.24 -34.27 16.13
C ARG A 308 -0.26 -35.70 15.62
N ARG A 309 -0.28 -35.93 14.29
CA ARG A 309 -0.21 -37.26 13.69
C ARG A 309 1.12 -37.97 13.95
N THR A 310 2.26 -37.24 13.88
CA THR A 310 3.57 -37.79 14.16
C THR A 310 3.74 -38.11 15.64
N ALA A 311 3.26 -37.28 16.54
CA ALA A 311 3.28 -37.55 17.99
C ALA A 311 2.44 -38.79 18.34
N GLY A 312 1.25 -38.97 17.74
CA GLY A 312 0.43 -40.16 17.93
C GLY A 312 1.12 -41.45 17.47
N ARG A 313 1.81 -41.42 16.31
CA ARG A 313 2.59 -42.56 15.83
C ARG A 313 3.80 -42.87 16.72
N ALA A 314 4.51 -41.85 17.18
CA ALA A 314 5.63 -42.03 18.11
C ALA A 314 5.20 -42.68 19.43
N ALA A 315 4.04 -42.31 19.97
CA ALA A 315 3.48 -42.91 21.16
C ALA A 315 3.09 -44.38 20.95
N LEU A 316 2.57 -44.77 19.80
CA LEU A 316 2.30 -46.17 19.44
C LEU A 316 3.60 -46.98 19.32
N PHE A 317 4.60 -46.49 18.63
CA PHE A 317 5.90 -47.12 18.51
C PHE A 317 6.63 -47.30 19.87
N GLN A 318 6.47 -46.34 20.76
CA GLN A 318 7.01 -46.46 22.12
C GLN A 318 6.32 -47.60 22.89
N ARG A 319 4.99 -47.74 22.80
CA ARG A 319 4.23 -48.83 23.43
C ARG A 319 4.66 -50.20 22.88
N GLU A 320 4.69 -50.35 21.56
CA GLU A 320 5.16 -51.60 20.93
C GLU A 320 6.61 -51.92 21.32
N SER A 321 7.50 -50.92 21.34
CA SER A 321 8.90 -51.13 21.75
C SER A 321 9.03 -51.55 23.23
N THR A 322 8.19 -51.01 24.12
CA THR A 322 8.18 -51.42 25.54
C THR A 322 7.65 -52.84 25.72
N GLU A 323 6.58 -53.23 25.01
CA GLU A 323 6.03 -54.58 25.00
C GLU A 323 7.05 -55.60 24.46
N LEU A 324 7.71 -55.30 23.33
CA LEU A 324 8.77 -56.16 22.77
C LEU A 324 9.97 -56.31 23.72
N ARG A 325 10.37 -55.27 24.41
CA ARG A 325 11.42 -55.35 25.43
C ARG A 325 11.02 -56.20 26.63
N ALA A 326 9.77 -56.06 27.10
CA ALA A 326 9.25 -56.87 28.18
C ALA A 326 9.16 -58.33 27.80
N LEU A 327 8.69 -58.66 26.59
CA LEU A 327 8.62 -59.99 26.05
C LEU A 327 10.03 -60.60 25.88
N ASN A 328 10.98 -59.85 25.35
CA ASN A 328 12.39 -60.30 25.23
C ASN A 328 13.02 -60.59 26.60
N ALA A 329 12.75 -59.75 27.61
CA ALA A 329 13.24 -59.98 28.96
C ALA A 329 12.61 -61.22 29.60
N ALA A 330 11.32 -61.50 29.35
CA ALA A 330 10.64 -62.73 29.80
C ALA A 330 11.24 -63.98 29.12
N LEU A 331 11.43 -63.93 27.80
CA LEU A 331 12.07 -64.97 27.03
C LEU A 331 13.49 -65.30 27.54
N GLN A 332 14.30 -64.30 27.80
CA GLN A 332 15.65 -64.47 28.34
C GLN A 332 15.65 -65.12 29.73
N ARG A 333 14.67 -64.82 30.59
CA ARG A 333 14.51 -65.49 31.89
C ARG A 333 14.14 -66.95 31.71
N GLU A 334 13.20 -67.25 30.82
CA GLU A 334 12.78 -68.61 30.53
C GLU A 334 13.97 -69.46 29.98
N ILE A 335 14.73 -68.87 29.05
CA ILE A 335 15.95 -69.54 28.51
C ILE A 335 16.94 -69.77 29.62
N ALA A 336 17.19 -68.85 30.54
CA ALA A 336 18.09 -68.98 31.65
C ALA A 336 17.61 -70.06 32.65
N GLU A 337 16.31 -70.14 32.93
CA GLU A 337 15.71 -71.17 33.77
C GLU A 337 15.84 -72.56 33.12
N ARG A 338 15.50 -72.71 31.85
CA ARG A 338 15.71 -73.98 31.11
C ARG A 338 17.16 -74.42 31.12
N LYS A 339 18.10 -73.50 30.92
CA LYS A 339 19.56 -73.85 30.98
C LYS A 339 19.96 -74.31 32.36
N ARG A 340 19.53 -73.71 33.45
CA ARG A 340 19.77 -74.12 34.83
C ARG A 340 19.16 -75.49 35.10
N MET A 341 17.94 -75.75 34.60
CA MET A 341 17.28 -77.02 34.76
C MET A 341 18.07 -78.16 34.01
N GLN A 342 18.54 -77.87 32.81
CA GLN A 342 19.43 -78.80 32.05
C GLN A 342 20.75 -79.11 32.76
N GLU A 343 21.40 -78.08 33.33
CA GLU A 343 22.63 -78.21 34.10
C GLU A 343 22.40 -79.09 35.37
N THR A 344 21.23 -78.80 36.04
CA THR A 344 20.86 -79.62 37.24
C THR A 344 20.56 -81.07 36.87
N LEU A 345 19.90 -81.31 35.73
CA LEU A 345 19.61 -82.64 35.23
C LEU A 345 20.88 -83.40 34.86
N ALA A 346 21.80 -82.74 34.17
CA ALA A 346 23.08 -83.35 33.83
C ALA A 346 23.93 -83.70 35.05
N VAL A 347 23.92 -82.84 36.09
CA VAL A 347 24.59 -83.17 37.37
C VAL A 347 23.90 -84.35 38.07
N ALA A 348 22.52 -84.39 38.07
CA ALA A 348 21.78 -85.49 38.64
C ALA A 348 22.04 -86.82 37.87
N GLU A 349 22.07 -86.83 36.53
CA GLU A 349 22.43 -87.95 35.69
C GLU A 349 23.88 -88.48 36.00
N GLN A 350 24.84 -87.57 36.10
CA GLN A 350 26.19 -87.86 36.43
C GLN A 350 26.31 -88.49 37.84
N THR A 351 25.56 -87.95 38.80
CA THR A 351 25.50 -88.48 40.19
C THR A 351 24.85 -89.84 40.22
N LEU A 352 23.78 -90.06 39.45
CA LEU A 352 23.14 -91.38 39.30
C LEU A 352 24.11 -92.39 38.66
N GLU A 353 24.83 -91.99 37.61
CA GLU A 353 25.82 -92.83 36.96
C GLU A 353 26.96 -93.21 37.93
N GLN A 354 27.47 -92.23 38.68
CA GLN A 354 28.47 -92.53 39.74
C GLN A 354 27.93 -93.47 40.86
N SER A 355 26.70 -93.19 41.30
CA SER A 355 26.04 -94.01 42.31
C SER A 355 25.82 -95.43 41.79
N SER A 356 25.39 -95.57 40.52
CA SER A 356 25.24 -96.89 39.88
C SER A 356 26.59 -97.65 39.75
N LYS A 357 27.68 -96.96 39.40
CA LYS A 357 29.02 -97.48 39.35
C LYS A 357 29.50 -97.89 40.73
N LEU A 358 29.25 -97.11 41.77
CA LEU A 358 29.59 -97.46 43.15
C LEU A 358 28.75 -98.62 43.67
N ALA A 359 27.44 -98.68 43.31
CA ALA A 359 26.61 -99.88 43.68
C ALA A 359 27.13 -101.17 43.01
N ALA A 360 27.45 -101.07 41.70
CA ALA A 360 28.05 -102.24 41.01
C ALA A 360 29.39 -102.64 41.61
N LEU A 361 30.23 -101.67 41.99
CA LEU A 361 31.51 -101.94 42.66
C LEU A 361 31.26 -102.50 44.05
N GLY A 362 30.24 -102.04 44.76
CA GLY A 362 29.78 -102.60 46.07
C GLY A 362 29.32 -104.03 45.96
N GLU A 363 28.50 -104.36 44.93
CA GLU A 363 28.05 -105.73 44.66
C GLU A 363 29.22 -106.64 44.29
N MET A 364 30.14 -106.16 43.40
CA MET A 364 31.35 -106.89 43.08
C MET A 364 32.26 -107.13 44.31
N SER A 365 32.40 -106.07 45.16
CA SER A 365 33.19 -106.16 46.38
C SER A 365 32.58 -107.17 47.40
N ALA A 366 31.25 -107.16 47.48
CA ALA A 366 30.51 -108.13 48.32
C ALA A 366 30.64 -109.57 47.78
N ALA A 367 30.57 -109.73 46.42
CA ALA A 367 30.76 -110.99 45.78
C ALA A 367 32.16 -111.51 45.96
N VAL A 368 33.21 -110.66 45.78
CA VAL A 368 34.63 -111.00 45.99
C VAL A 368 34.89 -111.32 47.47
N SER A 369 34.28 -110.55 48.40
CA SER A 369 34.39 -110.80 49.83
C SER A 369 33.71 -112.13 50.20
N HIS A 370 32.62 -112.48 49.53
CA HIS A 370 31.93 -113.76 49.76
C HIS A 370 32.71 -114.88 49.18
N GLU A 371 33.33 -114.78 48.00
CA GLU A 371 34.23 -115.84 47.42
C GLU A 371 35.50 -115.94 48.19
N LEU A 372 36.09 -114.88 48.74
CA LEU A 372 37.28 -114.95 49.56
C LEU A 372 37.03 -115.51 50.93
N ASN A 373 35.82 -115.34 51.51
CA ASN A 373 35.48 -115.91 52.80
C ASN A 373 35.11 -117.42 52.74
N GLN A 374 34.72 -117.95 51.58
CA GLN A 374 34.39 -119.37 51.44
C GLN A 374 35.63 -120.28 51.64
N PRO A 375 36.81 -120.03 51.05
CA PRO A 375 37.98 -120.82 51.29
C PRO A 375 38.56 -120.64 52.70
N LEU A 376 38.35 -119.40 53.30
CA LEU A 376 38.84 -119.20 54.70
C LEU A 376 37.95 -119.86 55.74
N ALA A 377 36.70 -120.09 55.46
CA ALA A 377 35.84 -120.92 56.35
C ALA A 377 36.16 -122.37 56.25
N ALA A 378 36.64 -122.88 55.09
CA ALA A 378 37.02 -124.18 54.87
C ALA A 378 38.38 -124.54 55.54
N MET A 379 39.23 -123.53 55.80
CA MET A 379 40.56 -123.76 56.49
C MET A 379 40.46 -123.70 58.02
N LYS A 380 39.27 -123.42 58.62
CA LYS A 380 39.13 -123.38 60.08
C LYS A 380 38.56 -124.66 60.71
N THR A 381 38.38 -125.67 59.89
CA THR A 381 37.84 -126.97 60.32
C THR A 381 38.91 -128.14 60.08
N TYR A 382 40.16 -127.89 60.40
CA TYR A 382 41.13 -128.89 60.63
C TYR A 382 41.98 -128.59 61.86
#